data_628b8ac0c017247a1de3e252dc2e603d
#
_entry.id   628b8ac0c017247a1de3e252dc2e603d
#
_cell.length_a   1.000
_cell.length_b   1.000
_cell.length_c   1.000
_cell.angle_alpha   90.00
_cell.angle_beta   90.00
_cell.angle_gamma   90.00
#
_symmetry.space_group_name_H-M   'P 1'
#
loop_
_entity.id
_entity.type
_entity.pdbx_description
1 polymer ?
#
loop_
_entity_poly.entity_id
_entity_poly.type
_entity_poly.pdbx_seq_one_letter_code
_entity_poly.pdbx_strand_id
1 'polypeptide(L)'
;MPQRIVFYFIAFVVLASLVYYGFSRWQDSRLKVDLWTLVPETAAFVVETNNHSELREHLEETALWESFSLLPVTQRFQENMAMLDSVAPGNQRLDRFLDKKNILTSIHVLGKTDVEFVYYIPVVSVGEHRFLRTLTENIVKSPAFTEQSREYQGMLLTDVTNTQLGTSFTYFSYHNNIILSASPVLVEEIVRRINRGKLTSIAADYKKVNYLSQADVYANVFVNYRALPDLLGLFVQEDLMPQVRYLSSFCRNAMLELKLDRNKLFLNGFSNPETLEGSFQAQLHPSKPRPLEIKLLLPTRTAMLMHFG
;
A
#
# COMPACT_ATOMS: atom_id res chain seq x y z
N MET A 1 -17.88 26.60 53.85
CA MET A 1 -16.50 26.32 53.39
C MET A 1 -16.31 25.06 52.55
N PRO A 2 -17.00 23.94 52.76
CA PRO A 2 -16.76 22.72 51.97
C PRO A 2 -17.13 22.83 50.48
N GLN A 3 -18.18 23.59 50.12
CA GLN A 3 -18.60 23.71 48.71
C GLN A 3 -17.59 24.37 47.79
N ARG A 4 -16.82 25.37 48.29
CA ARG A 4 -15.77 26.01 47.48
C ARG A 4 -14.58 25.11 47.25
N ILE A 5 -14.22 24.27 48.23
CA ILE A 5 -13.12 23.31 48.09
C ILE A 5 -13.48 22.25 47.06
N VAL A 6 -14.72 21.74 47.07
CA VAL A 6 -15.23 20.80 46.07
C VAL A 6 -15.23 21.41 44.66
N PHE A 7 -15.64 22.67 44.55
CA PHE A 7 -15.61 23.39 43.26
C PHE A 7 -14.19 23.50 42.68
N TYR A 8 -13.21 23.92 43.52
CA TYR A 8 -11.82 24.01 43.08
C TYR A 8 -11.22 22.65 42.73
N PHE A 9 -11.59 21.61 43.46
CA PHE A 9 -11.14 20.24 43.15
C PHE A 9 -11.71 19.75 41.79
N ILE A 10 -12.99 19.98 41.53
CA ILE A 10 -13.61 19.63 40.24
C ILE A 10 -12.97 20.44 39.11
N ALA A 11 -12.77 21.74 39.30
CA ALA A 11 -12.10 22.59 38.33
C ALA A 11 -10.67 22.14 38.03
N PHE A 12 -9.93 21.72 39.06
CA PHE A 12 -8.59 21.16 38.90
C PHE A 12 -8.58 19.83 38.12
N VAL A 13 -9.51 18.93 38.44
CA VAL A 13 -9.64 17.65 37.72
C VAL A 13 -10.00 17.86 36.24
N VAL A 14 -10.91 18.79 35.94
CA VAL A 14 -11.27 19.14 34.55
C VAL A 14 -10.09 19.77 33.84
N LEU A 15 -9.36 20.68 34.46
CA LEU A 15 -8.18 21.29 33.87
C LEU A 15 -7.07 20.28 33.61
N ALA A 16 -6.80 19.40 34.58
CA ALA A 16 -5.82 18.31 34.44
C ALA A 16 -6.22 17.35 33.32
N SER A 17 -7.49 17.03 33.20
CA SER A 17 -8.01 16.18 32.11
C SER A 17 -7.86 16.85 30.74
N LEU A 18 -8.11 18.17 30.64
CA LEU A 18 -7.92 18.93 29.41
C LEU A 18 -6.44 19.01 29.00
N VAL A 19 -5.56 19.26 29.99
CA VAL A 19 -4.11 19.28 29.75
C VAL A 19 -3.61 17.90 29.32
N TYR A 20 -4.03 16.86 30.02
CA TYR A 20 -3.68 15.47 29.65
C TYR A 20 -4.18 15.13 28.25
N TYR A 21 -5.43 15.47 27.92
CA TYR A 21 -5.99 15.24 26.60
C TYR A 21 -5.27 16.04 25.51
N GLY A 22 -4.98 17.32 25.79
CA GLY A 22 -4.20 18.16 24.87
C GLY A 22 -2.78 17.65 24.66
N PHE A 23 -2.11 17.21 25.72
CA PHE A 23 -0.77 16.61 25.66
C PHE A 23 -0.77 15.28 24.89
N SER A 24 -1.73 14.40 25.17
CA SER A 24 -1.91 13.14 24.44
C SER A 24 -2.13 13.39 22.95
N ARG A 25 -3.04 14.30 22.59
CA ARG A 25 -3.29 14.68 21.19
C ARG A 25 -2.05 15.27 20.50
N TRP A 26 -1.29 16.09 21.23
CA TRP A 26 -0.06 16.68 20.71
C TRP A 26 1.04 15.61 20.51
N GLN A 27 1.16 14.67 21.42
CA GLN A 27 2.08 13.55 21.32
C GLN A 27 1.69 12.63 20.13
N ASP A 28 0.41 12.29 20.01
CA ASP A 28 -0.12 11.50 18.88
C ASP A 28 0.12 12.19 17.53
N SER A 29 -0.01 13.52 17.47
CA SER A 29 0.22 14.27 16.23
C SER A 29 1.70 14.28 15.81
N ARG A 30 2.63 14.21 16.76
CA ARG A 30 4.08 14.10 16.48
C ARG A 30 4.50 12.71 16.05
N LEU A 31 3.71 11.69 16.36
CA LEU A 31 3.98 10.29 16.01
C LEU A 31 3.35 9.91 14.64
N LYS A 32 2.57 10.81 14.04
CA LYS A 32 1.98 10.56 12.72
C LYS A 32 3.06 10.67 11.64
N VAL A 33 3.35 9.55 11.02
CA VAL A 33 4.19 9.47 9.84
C VAL A 33 3.29 9.32 8.62
N ASP A 34 3.56 10.11 7.61
CA ASP A 34 2.97 9.90 6.29
C ASP A 34 3.59 8.63 5.68
N LEU A 35 2.80 7.55 5.61
CA LEU A 35 3.25 6.24 5.14
C LEU A 35 3.85 6.28 3.73
N TRP A 36 3.41 7.21 2.90
CA TRP A 36 3.94 7.39 1.55
C TRP A 36 5.42 7.77 1.55
N THR A 37 5.90 8.40 2.61
CA THR A 37 7.33 8.75 2.75
C THR A 37 8.22 7.53 2.97
N LEU A 38 7.64 6.40 3.37
CA LEU A 38 8.34 5.15 3.64
C LEU A 38 8.43 4.26 2.39
N VAL A 39 7.59 4.52 1.37
CA VAL A 39 7.53 3.69 0.16
C VAL A 39 8.80 3.82 -0.66
N PRO A 40 9.52 2.72 -0.96
CA PRO A 40 10.70 2.73 -1.83
C PRO A 40 10.39 3.17 -3.27
N GLU A 41 11.35 3.82 -3.91
CA GLU A 41 11.20 4.30 -5.30
C GLU A 41 11.07 3.19 -6.33
N THR A 42 11.44 1.98 -5.96
CA THR A 42 11.32 0.77 -6.77
C THR A 42 9.90 0.23 -6.84
N ALA A 43 8.93 0.78 -6.09
CA ALA A 43 7.54 0.36 -6.17
C ALA A 43 6.97 0.66 -7.56
N ALA A 44 6.45 -0.38 -8.23
CA ALA A 44 5.72 -0.26 -9.50
C ALA A 44 4.28 0.20 -9.26
N PHE A 45 3.66 -0.34 -8.21
CA PHE A 45 2.33 0.05 -7.74
C PHE A 45 2.34 0.32 -6.24
N VAL A 46 1.46 1.24 -5.82
CA VAL A 46 1.09 1.39 -4.42
C VAL A 46 -0.43 1.38 -4.34
N VAL A 47 -0.97 0.42 -3.62
CA VAL A 47 -2.41 0.26 -3.41
C VAL A 47 -2.76 0.78 -2.03
N GLU A 48 -3.70 1.72 -1.97
CA GLU A 48 -4.25 2.28 -0.74
C GLU A 48 -5.70 1.80 -0.61
N THR A 49 -6.00 1.08 0.45
CA THR A 49 -7.36 0.60 0.74
C THR A 49 -7.71 0.79 2.21
N ASN A 50 -8.96 1.12 2.48
CA ASN A 50 -9.54 1.22 3.83
C ASN A 50 -10.52 0.08 4.14
N ASN A 51 -10.75 -0.80 3.18
CA ASN A 51 -11.65 -1.96 3.32
C ASN A 51 -11.01 -3.20 2.67
N HIS A 52 -10.07 -3.77 3.39
CA HIS A 52 -9.21 -4.83 2.88
C HIS A 52 -9.98 -6.14 2.61
N SER A 53 -10.87 -6.52 3.53
CA SER A 53 -11.65 -7.75 3.42
C SER A 53 -12.64 -7.67 2.24
N GLU A 54 -13.33 -6.55 2.09
CA GLU A 54 -14.28 -6.34 1.01
C GLU A 54 -13.57 -6.30 -0.36
N LEU A 55 -12.41 -5.65 -0.44
CA LEU A 55 -11.60 -5.65 -1.66
C LEU A 55 -11.24 -7.08 -2.09
N ARG A 56 -10.78 -7.91 -1.13
CA ARG A 56 -10.42 -9.30 -1.40
C ARG A 56 -11.63 -10.12 -1.87
N GLU A 57 -12.73 -10.06 -1.13
CA GLU A 57 -13.96 -10.80 -1.44
C GLU A 57 -14.47 -10.46 -2.84
N HIS A 58 -14.57 -9.17 -3.16
CA HIS A 58 -15.04 -8.76 -4.48
C HIS A 58 -14.07 -9.10 -5.62
N LEU A 59 -12.75 -9.07 -5.37
CA LEU A 59 -11.77 -9.53 -6.34
C LEU A 59 -11.95 -11.03 -6.64
N GLU A 60 -12.12 -11.84 -5.60
CA GLU A 60 -12.30 -13.30 -5.72
C GLU A 60 -13.62 -13.68 -6.40
N GLU A 61 -14.66 -12.85 -6.30
CA GLU A 61 -15.95 -13.02 -6.97
C GLU A 61 -15.93 -12.65 -8.45
N THR A 62 -14.90 -11.96 -8.93
CA THR A 62 -14.85 -11.57 -10.35
C THR A 62 -14.52 -12.75 -11.25
N ALA A 63 -15.13 -12.80 -12.44
CA ALA A 63 -14.76 -13.78 -13.48
C ALA A 63 -13.30 -13.66 -13.95
N LEU A 64 -12.67 -12.52 -13.70
CA LEU A 64 -11.26 -12.28 -14.00
C LEU A 64 -10.32 -12.96 -13.00
N TRP A 65 -10.81 -13.31 -11.81
CA TRP A 65 -9.99 -13.89 -10.75
C TRP A 65 -9.34 -15.21 -11.18
N GLU A 66 -10.06 -16.06 -11.90
CA GLU A 66 -9.51 -17.31 -12.42
C GLU A 66 -8.24 -17.08 -13.25
N SER A 67 -8.24 -16.06 -14.10
CA SER A 67 -7.06 -15.69 -14.91
C SER A 67 -6.00 -14.96 -14.07
N PHE A 68 -6.39 -14.07 -13.18
CA PHE A 68 -5.46 -13.33 -12.34
C PHE A 68 -4.77 -14.21 -11.29
N SER A 69 -5.45 -15.22 -10.74
CA SER A 69 -4.89 -16.14 -9.76
C SER A 69 -3.70 -16.95 -10.29
N LEU A 70 -3.57 -17.09 -11.62
CA LEU A 70 -2.45 -17.75 -12.26
C LEU A 70 -1.21 -16.86 -12.38
N LEU A 71 -1.34 -15.55 -12.21
CA LEU A 71 -0.21 -14.63 -12.31
C LEU A 71 0.72 -14.78 -11.11
N PRO A 72 2.06 -14.77 -11.32
CA PRO A 72 3.04 -14.86 -10.24
C PRO A 72 2.83 -13.81 -9.13
N VAL A 73 2.44 -12.59 -9.50
CA VAL A 73 2.15 -11.53 -8.53
C VAL A 73 0.97 -11.89 -7.62
N THR A 74 -0.07 -12.49 -8.17
CA THR A 74 -1.25 -12.90 -7.39
C THR A 74 -0.95 -14.12 -6.52
N GLN A 75 -0.21 -15.10 -7.05
CA GLN A 75 0.25 -16.26 -6.28
C GLN A 75 1.09 -15.81 -5.09
N ARG A 76 2.03 -14.91 -5.30
CA ARG A 76 2.85 -14.35 -4.23
C ARG A 76 2.03 -13.60 -3.19
N PHE A 77 1.04 -12.84 -3.61
CA PHE A 77 0.08 -12.19 -2.70
C PHE A 77 -0.68 -13.21 -1.87
N GLN A 78 -1.19 -14.29 -2.48
CA GLN A 78 -1.90 -15.36 -1.77
C GLN A 78 -0.99 -16.08 -0.77
N GLU A 79 0.27 -16.36 -1.10
CA GLU A 79 1.26 -16.93 -0.18
C GLU A 79 1.48 -16.02 1.03
N ASN A 80 1.63 -14.72 0.81
CA ASN A 80 1.80 -13.75 1.88
C ASN A 80 0.55 -13.68 2.78
N MET A 81 -0.65 -13.71 2.20
CA MET A 81 -1.91 -13.76 2.96
C MET A 81 -2.03 -15.05 3.76
N ALA A 82 -1.74 -16.21 3.16
CA ALA A 82 -1.76 -17.50 3.85
C ALA A 82 -0.79 -17.52 5.04
N MET A 83 0.38 -16.89 4.88
CA MET A 83 1.34 -16.73 5.99
C MET A 83 0.76 -15.88 7.12
N LEU A 84 0.17 -14.72 6.80
CA LEU A 84 -0.48 -13.85 7.79
C LEU A 84 -1.66 -14.54 8.48
N ASP A 85 -2.46 -15.28 7.72
CA ASP A 85 -3.58 -16.07 8.25
C ASP A 85 -3.10 -17.17 9.20
N SER A 86 -1.94 -17.77 8.95
CA SER A 86 -1.38 -18.81 9.79
C SER A 86 -0.97 -18.30 11.21
N VAL A 87 -0.61 -17.03 11.29
CA VAL A 87 -0.24 -16.37 12.58
C VAL A 87 -1.46 -16.09 13.45
N ALA A 88 -2.64 -15.94 12.85
CA ALA A 88 -3.90 -15.64 13.56
C ALA A 88 -5.00 -16.63 13.19
N PRO A 89 -4.87 -17.90 13.57
CA PRO A 89 -5.85 -18.93 13.22
C PRO A 89 -7.22 -18.62 13.83
N GLY A 90 -8.27 -18.65 12.96
CA GLY A 90 -9.64 -18.34 13.33
C GLY A 90 -10.07 -16.89 13.14
N ASN A 91 -9.50 -16.23 12.32
CA ASN A 91 -9.42 -14.99 11.54
C ASN A 91 -10.36 -13.82 11.70
N GLN A 92 -11.48 -13.89 12.33
CA GLN A 92 -12.37 -12.72 12.55
C GLN A 92 -11.69 -11.55 13.29
N ARG A 93 -10.56 -11.79 13.97
CA ARG A 93 -9.82 -10.74 14.69
C ARG A 93 -8.81 -10.05 13.81
N LEU A 94 -8.15 -10.77 12.89
CA LEU A 94 -7.18 -10.19 11.97
C LEU A 94 -7.93 -9.33 10.93
N ASP A 95 -8.99 -9.84 10.33
CA ASP A 95 -9.83 -9.09 9.41
C ASP A 95 -10.35 -7.81 10.08
N ARG A 96 -10.92 -7.91 11.29
CA ARG A 96 -11.33 -6.72 12.06
C ARG A 96 -10.20 -5.75 12.42
N PHE A 97 -8.99 -6.27 12.58
CA PHE A 97 -7.82 -5.43 12.83
C PHE A 97 -7.39 -4.69 11.57
N LEU A 98 -7.49 -5.31 10.39
CA LEU A 98 -7.13 -4.72 9.10
C LEU A 98 -8.24 -3.82 8.55
N ASP A 99 -9.51 -4.16 8.79
CA ASP A 99 -10.66 -3.40 8.31
C ASP A 99 -10.69 -1.97 8.86
N LYS A 100 -11.18 -1.06 8.04
CA LYS A 100 -11.31 0.38 8.33
C LYS A 100 -9.97 1.10 8.60
N LYS A 101 -8.85 0.47 8.22
CA LYS A 101 -7.54 1.09 8.27
C LYS A 101 -7.12 1.49 6.87
N ASN A 102 -6.51 2.65 6.78
CA ASN A 102 -5.87 3.07 5.53
C ASN A 102 -4.52 2.35 5.39
N ILE A 103 -4.56 1.15 4.79
CA ILE A 103 -3.39 0.31 4.57
C ILE A 103 -2.79 0.66 3.22
N LEU A 104 -1.47 0.87 3.19
CA LEU A 104 -0.72 0.93 1.95
C LEU A 104 -0.07 -0.43 1.70
N THR A 105 -0.11 -0.86 0.45
CA THR A 105 0.62 -2.04 -0.04
C THR A 105 1.42 -1.63 -1.26
N SER A 106 2.74 -1.70 -1.19
CA SER A 106 3.60 -1.43 -2.34
C SER A 106 4.09 -2.72 -2.98
N ILE A 107 4.15 -2.74 -4.31
CA ILE A 107 4.52 -3.89 -5.13
C ILE A 107 5.87 -3.60 -5.79
N HIS A 108 6.82 -4.51 -5.58
CA HIS A 108 8.21 -4.37 -6.01
C HIS A 108 8.65 -5.57 -6.84
N VAL A 109 9.53 -5.32 -7.80
CA VAL A 109 10.23 -6.38 -8.51
C VAL A 109 11.60 -6.59 -7.87
N LEU A 110 11.89 -7.83 -7.51
CA LEU A 110 13.17 -8.25 -6.96
C LEU A 110 13.92 -9.10 -7.96
N GLY A 111 15.05 -8.58 -8.46
CA GLY A 111 15.83 -9.30 -9.46
C GLY A 111 15.11 -9.38 -10.81
N LYS A 112 15.09 -10.57 -11.43
CA LYS A 112 14.55 -10.78 -12.78
C LYS A 112 13.21 -11.52 -12.82
N THR A 113 12.80 -12.13 -11.72
CA THR A 113 11.69 -13.10 -11.73
C THR A 113 10.72 -12.91 -10.57
N ASP A 114 11.11 -12.20 -9.52
CA ASP A 114 10.38 -12.21 -8.27
C ASP A 114 9.63 -10.90 -8.04
N VAL A 115 8.39 -11.03 -7.60
CA VAL A 115 7.56 -9.91 -7.13
C VAL A 115 7.39 -10.02 -5.63
N GLU A 116 7.47 -8.88 -4.94
CA GLU A 116 7.30 -8.86 -3.51
C GLU A 116 6.49 -7.63 -3.06
N PHE A 117 5.89 -7.77 -1.89
CA PHE A 117 4.99 -6.77 -1.31
C PHE A 117 5.57 -6.21 -0.02
N VAL A 118 5.32 -4.93 0.20
CA VAL A 118 5.49 -4.32 1.52
C VAL A 118 4.15 -3.77 1.99
N TYR A 119 3.78 -4.14 3.19
CA TYR A 119 2.55 -3.70 3.83
C TYR A 119 2.86 -2.67 4.91
N TYR A 120 2.13 -1.57 4.90
CA TYR A 120 2.25 -0.47 5.86
C TYR A 120 0.92 -0.35 6.60
N ILE A 121 0.91 -0.79 7.85
CA ILE A 121 -0.31 -0.94 8.65
C ILE A 121 -0.30 0.04 9.81
N PRO A 122 -1.19 1.04 9.87
CA PRO A 122 -1.29 1.94 11.00
C PRO A 122 -1.86 1.22 12.24
N VAL A 123 -1.28 1.53 13.40
CA VAL A 123 -1.70 1.02 14.71
C VAL A 123 -1.98 2.19 15.62
N VAL A 124 -3.25 2.55 15.78
CA VAL A 124 -3.65 3.82 16.38
C VAL A 124 -4.18 3.67 17.80
N SER A 125 -4.82 2.54 18.11
CA SER A 125 -5.50 2.36 19.39
C SER A 125 -4.76 1.46 20.37
N VAL A 126 -4.98 1.66 21.67
CA VAL A 126 -4.45 0.78 22.73
C VAL A 126 -4.92 -0.66 22.55
N GLY A 127 -6.16 -0.85 22.06
CA GLY A 127 -6.71 -2.19 21.78
C GLY A 127 -5.93 -2.90 20.68
N GLU A 128 -5.53 -2.18 19.64
CA GLU A 128 -4.72 -2.69 18.53
C GLU A 128 -3.30 -3.09 18.99
N HIS A 129 -2.65 -2.25 19.78
CA HIS A 129 -1.36 -2.60 20.38
C HIS A 129 -1.46 -3.87 21.27
N ARG A 130 -2.56 -4.01 22.03
CA ARG A 130 -2.81 -5.22 22.82
C ARG A 130 -3.02 -6.45 21.93
N PHE A 131 -3.77 -6.29 20.85
CA PHE A 131 -3.99 -7.37 19.89
C PHE A 131 -2.68 -7.84 19.26
N LEU A 132 -1.85 -6.92 18.78
CA LEU A 132 -0.53 -7.23 18.22
C LEU A 132 0.38 -7.93 19.22
N ARG A 133 0.42 -7.47 20.47
CA ARG A 133 1.16 -8.16 21.52
C ARG A 133 0.67 -9.59 21.73
N THR A 134 -0.64 -9.81 21.72
CA THR A 134 -1.20 -11.17 21.82
C THR A 134 -0.81 -12.03 20.63
N LEU A 135 -0.77 -11.47 19.40
CA LEU A 135 -0.29 -12.18 18.22
C LEU A 135 1.17 -12.60 18.38
N THR A 136 2.05 -11.67 18.76
CA THR A 136 3.47 -11.97 19.01
C THR A 136 3.64 -13.04 20.08
N GLU A 137 2.91 -12.94 21.19
CA GLU A 137 2.95 -13.96 22.25
C GLU A 137 2.49 -15.35 21.74
N ASN A 138 1.51 -15.41 20.85
CA ASN A 138 1.04 -16.67 20.25
C ASN A 138 2.08 -17.25 19.29
N ILE A 139 2.75 -16.40 18.49
CA ILE A 139 3.87 -16.82 17.63
C ILE A 139 4.96 -17.48 18.47
N VAL A 140 5.43 -16.79 19.51
CA VAL A 140 6.50 -17.29 20.38
C VAL A 140 6.14 -18.61 21.07
N LYS A 141 4.88 -18.82 21.42
CA LYS A 141 4.39 -20.04 22.09
C LYS A 141 4.13 -21.21 21.14
N SER A 142 4.00 -20.94 19.86
CA SER A 142 3.65 -21.97 18.87
C SER A 142 4.89 -22.65 18.31
N PRO A 143 4.96 -24.00 18.34
CA PRO A 143 6.10 -24.73 17.74
C PRO A 143 6.15 -24.62 16.21
N ALA A 144 5.08 -24.12 15.58
CA ALA A 144 5.04 -23.91 14.14
C ALA A 144 5.83 -22.67 13.69
N PHE A 145 6.24 -21.82 14.63
CA PHE A 145 6.93 -20.58 14.30
C PHE A 145 8.28 -20.51 15.01
N THR A 146 9.22 -19.86 14.32
CA THR A 146 10.47 -19.37 14.92
C THR A 146 10.52 -17.86 14.77
N GLU A 147 10.94 -17.18 15.84
CA GLU A 147 11.10 -15.71 15.85
C GLU A 147 12.56 -15.39 16.16
N GLN A 148 13.14 -14.50 15.36
CA GLN A 148 14.49 -13.98 15.56
C GLN A 148 14.47 -12.47 15.44
N SER A 149 14.91 -11.77 16.46
CA SER A 149 15.08 -10.31 16.42
C SER A 149 16.54 -9.95 16.19
N ARG A 150 16.75 -8.95 15.33
CA ARG A 150 18.07 -8.40 15.01
C ARG A 150 18.03 -6.89 14.92
N GLU A 151 19.11 -6.26 15.30
CA GLU A 151 19.26 -4.81 15.13
C GLU A 151 19.81 -4.49 13.75
N TYR A 152 19.19 -3.54 13.07
CA TYR A 152 19.65 -3.03 11.79
C TYR A 152 19.56 -1.50 11.77
N GLN A 153 20.72 -0.85 11.75
CA GLN A 153 20.86 0.61 11.72
C GLN A 153 20.03 1.34 12.80
N GLY A 154 20.03 0.80 14.02
CA GLY A 154 19.32 1.39 15.16
C GLY A 154 17.83 1.03 15.26
N MET A 155 17.32 0.18 14.36
CA MET A 155 15.95 -0.34 14.42
C MET A 155 15.94 -1.85 14.69
N LEU A 156 15.01 -2.28 15.53
CA LEU A 156 14.79 -3.69 15.83
C LEU A 156 13.92 -4.29 14.73
N LEU A 157 14.48 -5.20 13.94
CA LEU A 157 13.77 -6.01 12.97
C LEU A 157 13.46 -7.37 13.57
N THR A 158 12.28 -7.89 13.30
CA THR A 158 11.86 -9.22 13.75
C THR A 158 11.54 -10.09 12.53
N ASP A 159 12.25 -11.19 12.42
CA ASP A 159 12.06 -12.20 11.38
C ASP A 159 11.22 -13.34 11.98
N VAL A 160 10.08 -13.65 11.36
CA VAL A 160 9.16 -14.72 11.75
C VAL A 160 9.10 -15.74 10.64
N THR A 161 9.37 -16.99 10.96
CA THR A 161 9.33 -18.09 10.00
C THR A 161 8.29 -19.13 10.42
N ASN A 162 7.37 -19.45 9.54
CA ASN A 162 6.49 -20.61 9.69
C ASN A 162 7.24 -21.85 9.21
N THR A 163 7.62 -22.72 10.14
CA THR A 163 8.43 -23.92 9.86
C THR A 163 7.65 -24.99 9.10
N GLN A 164 6.32 -24.95 9.14
CA GLN A 164 5.45 -25.91 8.46
C GLN A 164 5.22 -25.51 6.99
N LEU A 165 5.03 -24.22 6.74
CA LEU A 165 4.82 -23.67 5.39
C LEU A 165 6.13 -23.36 4.68
N GLY A 166 7.25 -23.26 5.39
CA GLY A 166 8.53 -22.82 4.85
C GLY A 166 8.54 -21.35 4.41
N THR A 167 7.61 -20.54 4.92
CA THR A 167 7.45 -19.12 4.58
C THR A 167 7.92 -18.24 5.72
N SER A 168 8.41 -17.04 5.40
CA SER A 168 8.88 -16.09 6.42
C SER A 168 8.46 -14.68 6.06
N PHE A 169 8.38 -13.83 7.07
CA PHE A 169 8.28 -12.38 6.90
C PHE A 169 9.13 -11.65 7.93
N THR A 170 9.58 -10.47 7.56
CA THR A 170 10.31 -9.54 8.43
C THR A 170 9.43 -8.32 8.68
N TYR A 171 9.36 -7.89 9.92
CA TYR A 171 8.63 -6.68 10.28
C TYR A 171 9.41 -5.81 11.27
N PHE A 172 9.02 -4.55 11.32
CA PHE A 172 9.43 -3.61 12.37
C PHE A 172 8.33 -2.62 12.66
N SER A 173 8.40 -2.02 13.85
CA SER A 173 7.51 -0.94 14.25
C SER A 173 8.21 0.40 14.08
N TYR A 174 7.53 1.35 13.43
CA TYR A 174 8.02 2.71 13.28
C TYR A 174 6.92 3.70 13.61
N HIS A 175 7.11 4.45 14.70
CA HIS A 175 6.05 5.22 15.32
C HIS A 175 4.80 4.33 15.54
N ASN A 176 3.62 4.79 15.13
CA ASN A 176 2.39 4.01 15.28
C ASN A 176 2.07 3.20 14.00
N ASN A 177 3.08 2.62 13.38
CA ASN A 177 2.89 1.81 12.17
C ASN A 177 3.71 0.53 12.26
N ILE A 178 3.19 -0.54 11.67
CA ILE A 178 3.91 -1.77 11.39
C ILE A 178 4.20 -1.82 9.91
N ILE A 179 5.46 -2.08 9.60
CA ILE A 179 5.92 -2.29 8.23
C ILE A 179 6.39 -3.73 8.14
N LEU A 180 5.87 -4.48 7.18
CA LEU A 180 6.21 -5.89 7.00
C LEU A 180 6.34 -6.28 5.53
N SER A 181 7.22 -7.25 5.26
CA SER A 181 7.41 -7.86 3.95
C SER A 181 7.95 -9.29 4.11
N ALA A 182 7.67 -10.16 3.15
CA ALA A 182 8.36 -11.45 3.08
C ALA A 182 9.82 -11.30 2.59
N SER A 183 10.19 -10.12 2.05
CA SER A 183 11.57 -9.78 1.70
C SER A 183 12.25 -8.95 2.79
N PRO A 184 13.22 -9.50 3.52
CA PRO A 184 14.02 -8.73 4.49
C PRO A 184 14.74 -7.53 3.85
N VAL A 185 15.15 -7.67 2.59
CA VAL A 185 15.89 -6.63 1.84
C VAL A 185 15.06 -5.36 1.66
N LEU A 186 13.76 -5.50 1.37
CA LEU A 186 12.85 -4.34 1.24
C LEU A 186 12.65 -3.65 2.59
N VAL A 187 12.51 -4.42 3.67
CA VAL A 187 12.39 -3.87 5.02
C VAL A 187 13.65 -3.10 5.42
N GLU A 188 14.82 -3.65 5.15
CA GLU A 188 16.11 -2.98 5.38
C GLU A 188 16.28 -1.72 4.51
N GLU A 189 15.78 -1.73 3.27
CA GLU A 189 15.80 -0.53 2.43
C GLU A 189 14.95 0.59 3.04
N ILE A 190 13.79 0.27 3.59
CA ILE A 190 12.93 1.25 4.25
C ILE A 190 13.64 1.83 5.47
N VAL A 191 14.29 1.00 6.29
CA VAL A 191 15.08 1.47 7.44
C VAL A 191 16.21 2.41 6.99
N ARG A 192 16.94 2.05 5.94
CA ARG A 192 17.98 2.93 5.35
C ARG A 192 17.41 4.28 4.92
N ARG A 193 16.20 4.30 4.36
CA ARG A 193 15.52 5.53 3.91
C ARG A 193 15.10 6.41 5.08
N ILE A 194 14.51 5.82 6.10
CA ILE A 194 14.14 6.52 7.33
C ILE A 194 15.37 7.24 7.90
N ASN A 195 16.50 6.56 8.00
CA ASN A 195 17.73 7.13 8.53
C ASN A 195 18.33 8.23 7.65
N ARG A 196 18.13 8.18 6.34
CA ARG A 196 18.57 9.25 5.42
C ARG A 196 17.71 10.50 5.49
N GLY A 197 16.48 10.41 6.01
CA GLY A 197 15.56 11.55 6.18
C GLY A 197 15.12 12.23 4.88
N LYS A 198 15.32 11.61 3.71
CA LYS A 198 14.94 12.17 2.41
C LYS A 198 13.59 11.65 1.96
N LEU A 199 12.72 12.56 1.52
CA LEU A 199 11.48 12.19 0.83
C LEU A 199 11.80 11.41 -0.43
N THR A 200 11.06 10.32 -0.67
CA THR A 200 11.12 9.57 -1.91
C THR A 200 10.48 10.36 -3.06
N SER A 201 10.86 10.05 -4.29
CA SER A 201 10.18 10.62 -5.48
C SER A 201 8.70 10.23 -5.49
N ILE A 202 8.36 9.00 -5.04
CA ILE A 202 6.98 8.54 -4.93
C ILE A 202 6.19 9.41 -3.95
N ALA A 203 6.71 9.69 -2.76
CA ALA A 203 6.04 10.57 -1.80
C ALA A 203 5.84 11.99 -2.34
N ALA A 204 6.83 12.53 -3.05
CA ALA A 204 6.73 13.84 -3.68
C ALA A 204 5.71 13.85 -4.82
N ASP A 205 5.62 12.78 -5.59
CA ASP A 205 4.68 12.62 -6.68
C ASP A 205 3.26 12.39 -6.17
N TYR A 206 3.10 11.56 -5.12
CA TYR A 206 1.80 11.35 -4.47
C TYR A 206 1.21 12.65 -3.94
N LYS A 207 2.00 13.51 -3.31
CA LYS A 207 1.53 14.83 -2.82
C LYS A 207 0.91 15.70 -3.89
N LYS A 208 1.26 15.49 -5.16
CA LYS A 208 0.69 16.25 -6.29
C LYS A 208 -0.66 15.70 -6.74
N VAL A 209 -0.96 14.45 -6.44
CA VAL A 209 -2.16 13.74 -6.91
C VAL A 209 -3.04 13.18 -5.78
N ASN A 210 -2.68 13.35 -4.51
CA ASN A 210 -3.42 12.82 -3.36
C ASN A 210 -4.85 13.35 -3.24
N TYR A 211 -5.13 14.55 -3.78
CA TYR A 211 -6.49 15.12 -3.82
C TYR A 211 -7.44 14.34 -4.73
N LEU A 212 -6.91 13.43 -5.55
CA LEU A 212 -7.67 12.54 -6.43
C LEU A 212 -8.03 11.22 -5.73
N SER A 213 -7.40 10.93 -4.58
CA SER A 213 -7.73 9.74 -3.77
C SER A 213 -9.16 9.86 -3.21
N GLN A 214 -9.96 8.82 -3.41
CA GLN A 214 -11.35 8.78 -2.97
C GLN A 214 -11.57 7.79 -1.83
N ALA A 215 -12.46 8.15 -0.91
CA ALA A 215 -12.77 7.32 0.25
C ALA A 215 -13.77 6.19 -0.06
N ASP A 216 -14.64 6.39 -1.05
CA ASP A 216 -15.76 5.49 -1.38
C ASP A 216 -15.44 4.55 -2.56
N VAL A 217 -14.20 4.08 -2.64
CA VAL A 217 -13.74 3.13 -3.65
C VAL A 217 -13.10 1.92 -2.97
N TYR A 218 -13.02 0.78 -3.65
CA TYR A 218 -12.36 -0.41 -3.11
C TYR A 218 -10.89 -0.17 -2.82
N ALA A 219 -10.21 0.53 -3.72
CA ALA A 219 -8.83 0.96 -3.53
C ALA A 219 -8.48 2.15 -4.42
N ASN A 220 -7.47 2.91 -3.99
CA ASN A 220 -6.75 3.86 -4.82
C ASN A 220 -5.42 3.21 -5.24
N VAL A 221 -5.13 3.23 -6.52
CA VAL A 221 -3.94 2.60 -7.11
C VAL A 221 -3.04 3.68 -7.68
N PHE A 222 -1.89 3.89 -7.04
CA PHE A 222 -0.82 4.71 -7.59
C PHE A 222 0.07 3.86 -8.49
N VAL A 223 0.27 4.31 -9.72
CA VAL A 223 1.10 3.65 -10.72
C VAL A 223 2.37 4.45 -10.95
N ASN A 224 3.51 3.85 -10.72
CA ASN A 224 4.82 4.43 -11.03
C ASN A 224 5.29 3.95 -12.40
N TYR A 225 5.09 4.75 -13.43
CA TYR A 225 5.41 4.38 -14.81
C TYR A 225 6.91 4.16 -15.06
N ARG A 226 7.79 4.64 -14.17
CA ARG A 226 9.23 4.37 -14.27
C ARG A 226 9.61 2.96 -13.87
N ALA A 227 8.91 2.40 -12.87
CA ALA A 227 9.14 1.03 -12.40
C ALA A 227 8.19 0.00 -13.05
N LEU A 228 7.13 0.46 -13.72
CA LEU A 228 6.15 -0.40 -14.38
C LEU A 228 6.76 -1.34 -15.43
N PRO A 229 7.72 -0.92 -16.28
CA PRO A 229 8.35 -1.82 -17.24
C PRO A 229 9.06 -3.02 -16.62
N ASP A 230 9.65 -2.87 -15.43
CA ASP A 230 10.33 -3.97 -14.73
C ASP A 230 9.31 -5.03 -14.30
N LEU A 231 8.14 -4.60 -13.80
CA LEU A 231 7.07 -5.51 -13.42
C LEU A 231 6.46 -6.21 -14.65
N LEU A 232 6.12 -5.46 -15.69
CA LEU A 232 5.54 -6.03 -16.90
C LEU A 232 6.50 -6.94 -17.65
N GLY A 233 7.80 -6.67 -17.54
CA GLY A 233 8.85 -7.51 -18.10
C GLY A 233 8.87 -8.94 -17.57
N LEU A 234 8.25 -9.20 -16.41
CA LEU A 234 8.09 -10.57 -15.89
C LEU A 234 7.07 -11.41 -16.67
N PHE A 235 6.20 -10.76 -17.45
CA PHE A 235 5.08 -11.42 -18.14
C PHE A 235 5.22 -11.42 -19.67
N VAL A 236 6.24 -10.74 -20.20
CA VAL A 236 6.44 -10.63 -21.65
C VAL A 236 7.75 -11.26 -22.09
N GLN A 237 7.79 -11.64 -23.35
CA GLN A 237 9.01 -12.14 -23.98
C GLN A 237 10.01 -11.00 -24.19
N GLU A 238 11.29 -11.35 -24.27
CA GLU A 238 12.39 -10.37 -24.31
C GLU A 238 12.35 -9.45 -25.55
N ASP A 239 11.80 -9.93 -26.66
CA ASP A 239 11.59 -9.19 -27.89
C ASP A 239 10.53 -8.07 -27.77
N LEU A 240 9.61 -8.18 -26.80
CA LEU A 240 8.60 -7.16 -26.50
C LEU A 240 9.08 -6.10 -25.46
N MET A 241 10.24 -6.30 -24.86
CA MET A 241 10.76 -5.37 -23.84
C MET A 241 10.92 -3.93 -24.33
N PRO A 242 11.31 -3.64 -25.59
CA PRO A 242 11.34 -2.24 -26.06
C PRO A 242 9.97 -1.55 -26.00
N GLN A 243 8.88 -2.29 -26.33
CA GLN A 243 7.53 -1.77 -26.28
C GLN A 243 7.08 -1.54 -24.82
N VAL A 244 7.42 -2.46 -23.93
CA VAL A 244 7.13 -2.35 -22.49
C VAL A 244 7.87 -1.15 -21.89
N ARG A 245 9.15 -0.99 -22.22
CA ARG A 245 9.94 0.17 -21.75
C ARG A 245 9.40 1.50 -22.26
N TYR A 246 8.76 1.51 -23.42
CA TYR A 246 8.12 2.72 -23.95
C TYR A 246 7.02 3.23 -23.03
N LEU A 247 6.37 2.37 -22.22
CA LEU A 247 5.36 2.78 -21.25
C LEU A 247 5.88 3.82 -20.23
N SER A 248 7.16 3.76 -19.87
CA SER A 248 7.76 4.75 -18.97
C SER A 248 7.80 6.17 -19.56
N SER A 249 7.62 6.31 -20.88
CA SER A 249 7.53 7.58 -21.57
C SER A 249 6.11 8.18 -21.62
N PHE A 250 5.08 7.41 -21.25
CA PHE A 250 3.69 7.88 -21.32
C PHE A 250 3.42 9.00 -20.32
N CYS A 251 3.70 8.75 -19.06
CA CYS A 251 3.56 9.72 -17.99
C CYS A 251 4.49 9.34 -16.83
N ARG A 252 4.58 10.20 -15.84
CA ARG A 252 5.40 9.94 -14.65
C ARG A 252 4.73 8.98 -13.70
N ASN A 253 3.49 9.26 -13.36
CA ASN A 253 2.65 8.45 -12.48
C ASN A 253 1.17 8.67 -12.79
N ALA A 254 0.34 7.77 -12.28
CA ALA A 254 -1.11 7.92 -12.28
C ALA A 254 -1.69 7.57 -10.91
N MET A 255 -2.82 8.21 -10.56
CA MET A 255 -3.68 7.82 -9.45
C MET A 255 -4.99 7.33 -10.04
N LEU A 256 -5.33 6.08 -9.78
CA LEU A 256 -6.48 5.40 -10.35
C LEU A 256 -7.38 4.87 -9.24
N GLU A 257 -8.66 5.07 -9.37
CA GLU A 257 -9.70 4.45 -8.54
C GLU A 257 -9.98 3.04 -9.06
N LEU A 258 -9.93 2.06 -8.17
CA LEU A 258 -10.33 0.69 -8.47
C LEU A 258 -11.81 0.51 -8.12
N LYS A 259 -12.60 0.18 -9.14
CA LYS A 259 -14.00 -0.25 -8.99
C LYS A 259 -14.17 -1.62 -9.62
N LEU A 260 -14.87 -2.48 -8.92
CA LEU A 260 -15.10 -3.86 -9.33
C LEU A 260 -16.60 -4.07 -9.61
N ASP A 261 -16.87 -4.81 -10.67
CA ASP A 261 -18.17 -5.37 -10.99
C ASP A 261 -17.93 -6.85 -11.34
N ARG A 262 -18.95 -7.71 -11.28
CA ARG A 262 -18.83 -9.18 -11.45
C ARG A 262 -17.94 -9.63 -12.61
N ASN A 263 -17.95 -8.89 -13.70
CA ASN A 263 -17.21 -9.25 -14.93
C ASN A 263 -16.26 -8.14 -15.41
N LYS A 264 -16.07 -7.08 -14.64
CA LYS A 264 -15.31 -5.91 -15.08
C LYS A 264 -14.52 -5.31 -13.93
N LEU A 265 -13.30 -4.95 -14.26
CA LEU A 265 -12.44 -4.14 -13.43
C LEU A 265 -12.31 -2.76 -14.09
N PHE A 266 -12.66 -1.72 -13.35
CA PHE A 266 -12.54 -0.35 -13.81
C PHE A 266 -11.40 0.34 -13.07
N LEU A 267 -10.51 0.94 -13.83
CA LEU A 267 -9.46 1.81 -13.34
C LEU A 267 -9.69 3.19 -13.95
N ASN A 268 -10.21 4.11 -13.17
CA ASN A 268 -10.48 5.47 -13.58
C ASN A 268 -9.62 6.44 -12.77
N GLY A 269 -9.08 7.45 -13.41
CA GLY A 269 -8.29 8.42 -12.68
C GLY A 269 -7.52 9.37 -13.56
N PHE A 270 -6.43 9.86 -13.02
CA PHE A 270 -5.62 10.89 -13.66
C PHE A 270 -4.16 10.48 -13.67
N SER A 271 -3.49 10.87 -14.73
CA SER A 271 -2.06 10.73 -14.89
C SER A 271 -1.38 12.11 -14.79
N ASN A 272 -0.21 12.09 -14.17
CA ASN A 272 0.64 13.26 -14.06
C ASN A 272 1.67 13.21 -15.20
N PRO A 273 1.66 14.18 -16.12
CA PRO A 273 2.64 14.20 -17.19
C PRO A 273 4.05 14.34 -16.64
N GLU A 274 5.01 13.67 -17.27
CA GLU A 274 6.40 13.95 -17.02
C GLU A 274 6.68 15.37 -17.49
N THR A 275 7.33 16.17 -16.64
CA THR A 275 7.70 17.56 -16.99
C THR A 275 8.88 17.62 -17.97
N LEU A 276 9.52 16.47 -18.23
CA LEU A 276 10.62 16.37 -19.17
C LEU A 276 10.09 16.45 -20.61
N GLU A 277 10.73 17.28 -21.41
CA GLU A 277 10.53 17.31 -22.85
C GLU A 277 10.67 15.89 -23.42
N GLY A 278 9.62 15.43 -24.11
CA GLY A 278 9.62 14.11 -24.74
C GLY A 278 8.65 13.08 -24.19
N SER A 279 7.97 13.32 -23.05
CA SER A 279 6.91 12.40 -22.65
C SER A 279 5.71 12.49 -23.60
N PHE A 280 5.10 11.36 -23.90
CA PHE A 280 3.94 11.28 -24.79
C PHE A 280 2.80 12.18 -24.29
N GLN A 281 2.50 12.16 -23.02
CA GLN A 281 1.43 12.96 -22.43
C GLN A 281 1.74 14.46 -22.46
N ALA A 282 3.00 14.86 -22.27
CA ALA A 282 3.39 16.26 -22.37
C ALA A 282 3.25 16.79 -23.80
N GLN A 283 3.45 15.95 -24.82
CA GLN A 283 3.22 16.31 -26.21
C GLN A 283 1.72 16.48 -26.53
N LEU A 284 0.84 15.74 -25.86
CA LEU A 284 -0.62 15.84 -26.03
C LEU A 284 -1.24 17.01 -25.27
N HIS A 285 -0.61 17.46 -24.18
CA HIS A 285 -1.16 18.49 -23.31
C HIS A 285 -1.54 19.81 -24.02
N PRO A 286 -0.84 20.27 -25.07
CA PRO A 286 -1.23 21.46 -25.82
C PRO A 286 -2.46 21.25 -26.69
N SER A 287 -2.88 20.02 -26.96
CA SER A 287 -3.96 19.67 -27.84
C SER A 287 -5.32 20.06 -27.23
N LYS A 288 -6.20 20.65 -28.03
CA LYS A 288 -7.54 20.97 -27.55
C LYS A 288 -8.45 19.76 -27.68
N PRO A 289 -9.31 19.47 -26.66
CA PRO A 289 -10.27 18.38 -26.75
C PRO A 289 -11.19 18.56 -27.99
N ARG A 290 -11.34 17.50 -28.77
CA ARG A 290 -12.28 17.43 -29.88
C ARG A 290 -13.23 16.26 -29.71
N PRO A 291 -14.51 16.38 -30.11
CA PRO A 291 -15.45 15.28 -30.04
C PRO A 291 -15.03 14.16 -30.99
N LEU A 292 -15.19 12.92 -30.55
CA LEU A 292 -14.95 11.72 -31.35
C LEU A 292 -16.18 11.43 -32.21
N GLU A 293 -16.16 11.87 -33.46
CA GLU A 293 -17.32 11.76 -34.39
C GLU A 293 -17.45 10.38 -35.03
N ILE A 294 -16.35 9.59 -35.09
CA ILE A 294 -16.31 8.31 -35.80
C ILE A 294 -16.74 7.09 -34.94
N LYS A 295 -17.28 7.30 -33.74
CA LYS A 295 -17.69 6.20 -32.86
C LYS A 295 -18.60 5.17 -33.50
N LEU A 296 -19.53 5.65 -34.35
CA LEU A 296 -20.50 4.80 -35.04
C LEU A 296 -19.91 4.02 -36.21
N LEU A 297 -18.72 4.40 -36.68
CA LEU A 297 -18.04 3.75 -37.80
C LEU A 297 -17.00 2.72 -37.36
N LEU A 298 -16.76 2.60 -36.03
CA LEU A 298 -15.77 1.70 -35.52
C LEU A 298 -16.25 0.24 -35.59
N PRO A 299 -15.45 -0.67 -36.14
CA PRO A 299 -15.76 -2.10 -36.10
C PRO A 299 -15.90 -2.63 -34.68
N THR A 300 -16.81 -3.57 -34.46
CA THR A 300 -17.04 -4.20 -33.13
C THR A 300 -15.82 -4.95 -32.58
N ARG A 301 -14.84 -5.26 -33.44
CA ARG A 301 -13.58 -5.92 -33.08
C ARG A 301 -12.41 -4.96 -32.85
N THR A 302 -12.69 -3.65 -32.75
CA THR A 302 -11.63 -2.68 -32.46
C THR A 302 -11.09 -2.92 -31.05
N ALA A 303 -9.83 -3.33 -30.94
CA ALA A 303 -9.16 -3.60 -29.66
C ALA A 303 -8.61 -2.31 -29.04
N MET A 304 -8.20 -1.35 -29.86
CA MET A 304 -7.64 -0.07 -29.38
C MET A 304 -8.00 1.05 -30.36
N LEU A 305 -8.33 2.19 -29.80
CA LEU A 305 -8.53 3.44 -30.54
C LEU A 305 -7.75 4.56 -29.83
N MET A 306 -6.94 5.28 -30.59
CA MET A 306 -6.26 6.49 -30.14
C MET A 306 -6.78 7.67 -30.93
N HIS A 307 -7.27 8.69 -30.23
CA HIS A 307 -7.75 9.92 -30.82
C HIS A 307 -6.98 11.11 -30.22
N PHE A 308 -6.33 11.86 -31.09
CA PHE A 308 -5.60 13.07 -30.73
C PHE A 308 -6.35 14.26 -31.29
N GLY A 309 -6.72 15.20 -30.42
CA GLY A 309 -7.45 16.43 -30.78
C GLY A 309 -6.54 17.64 -30.89
#